data_5332f44c8b224552855883cf3d9ebbe6
#
_entry.id   5332f44c8b224552855883cf3d9ebbe6
#
_cell.length_a   1.000
_cell.length_b   1.000
_cell.length_c   1.000
_cell.angle_alpha   90.00
_cell.angle_beta   90.00
_cell.angle_gamma   90.00
#
_symmetry.space_group_name_H-M   'P 1'
#
loop_
_entity.id
_entity.type
_entity.pdbx_description
1 polymer ?
#
loop_
_entity_poly.entity_id
_entity_poly.type
_entity_poly.pdbx_seq_one_letter_code
_entity_poly.pdbx_strand_id
1 'polypeptide(L)'
;PPSENPTYMFATKTAFNEKQLGEFHEVTKPRLIGIKEKWAKTDVSTASDETLLEGIREMGIEEGYYWSSNASHSFGVAKSTDDQLQCFLAENLPDHNYISGQFLSGIESKTMQSNKDLFEIATVIRASEPLSYLILVTPSKFLMQALRDEPAAADGVTSIEEYLAAYGHQGYSMDFVEPTQVEDPSALFATLKAMVSDKDYHPSQQVERAARVREEKFAEVSDLLSGLEYWQFRHRLWLARRYNYIREEVAFHFGYNWSVLRPMALELGRRMVEAGTFLTEEDTFYMVTEELERAIAARTNGKALPELGQRAAELREL
;
A
#
# COMPACT_ATOMS: atom_id res chain seq x y z
N PRO A 1 31.42 28.91 5.86
CA PRO A 1 30.21 29.28 5.13
C PRO A 1 28.96 28.80 5.88
N PRO A 2 27.80 29.47 5.74
CA PRO A 2 26.55 29.02 6.40
C PRO A 2 26.19 27.57 6.12
N SER A 3 26.59 27.04 4.95
CA SER A 3 26.38 25.66 4.53
C SER A 3 27.12 24.60 5.37
N GLU A 4 28.13 24.99 6.15
CA GLU A 4 28.92 24.09 6.99
C GLU A 4 28.44 24.09 8.47
N ASN A 5 27.50 24.97 8.82
CA ASN A 5 26.91 24.98 10.15
C ASN A 5 25.90 23.84 10.31
N PRO A 6 26.14 22.84 11.21
CA PRO A 6 25.24 21.71 11.37
C PRO A 6 23.79 22.10 11.71
N THR A 7 23.61 23.16 12.49
CA THR A 7 22.28 23.67 12.86
C THR A 7 21.54 24.25 11.65
N TYR A 8 22.25 25.00 10.78
CA TYR A 8 21.67 25.54 9.56
C TYR A 8 21.33 24.44 8.55
N MET A 9 22.23 23.49 8.36
CA MET A 9 21.97 22.31 7.48
C MET A 9 20.78 21.50 8.00
N PHE A 10 20.67 21.34 9.29
CA PHE A 10 19.57 20.61 9.91
C PHE A 10 18.22 21.34 9.70
N ALA A 11 18.17 22.65 9.98
CA ALA A 11 16.96 23.44 9.79
C ALA A 11 16.51 23.49 8.33
N THR A 12 17.43 23.59 7.37
CA THR A 12 17.12 23.56 5.94
C THR A 12 16.60 22.22 5.45
N LYS A 13 17.18 21.11 5.93
CA LYS A 13 16.69 19.76 5.61
C LYS A 13 15.29 19.53 6.17
N THR A 14 15.04 19.92 7.41
CA THR A 14 13.71 19.81 8.03
C THR A 14 12.68 20.64 7.25
N ALA A 15 12.99 21.88 6.90
CA ALA A 15 12.10 22.73 6.11
C ALA A 15 11.81 22.14 4.72
N PHE A 16 12.81 21.57 4.07
CA PHE A 16 12.63 20.88 2.79
C PHE A 16 11.71 19.67 2.94
N ASN A 17 11.93 18.83 3.94
CA ASN A 17 11.09 17.67 4.19
C ASN A 17 9.64 18.06 4.48
N GLU A 18 9.42 19.09 5.32
CA GLU A 18 8.08 19.60 5.62
C GLU A 18 7.38 20.15 4.37
N LYS A 19 8.10 20.79 3.46
CA LYS A 19 7.56 21.24 2.18
C LYS A 19 7.12 20.04 1.32
N GLN A 20 7.94 18.99 1.23
CA GLN A 20 7.60 17.78 0.47
C GLN A 20 6.36 17.07 1.04
N LEU A 21 6.19 17.09 2.36
CA LEU A 21 5.01 16.56 3.02
C LEU A 21 3.75 17.39 2.76
N GLY A 22 3.87 18.71 2.79
CA GLY A 22 2.79 19.59 2.39
C GLY A 22 2.36 19.31 0.94
N GLU A 23 3.32 19.16 0.02
CA GLU A 23 3.06 18.82 -1.37
C GLU A 23 2.35 17.47 -1.53
N PHE A 24 2.73 16.46 -0.73
CA PHE A 24 2.01 15.18 -0.71
C PHE A 24 0.53 15.36 -0.36
N HIS A 25 0.23 16.05 0.73
CA HIS A 25 -1.14 16.21 1.21
C HIS A 25 -1.98 17.15 0.33
N GLU A 26 -1.40 18.24 -0.14
CA GLU A 26 -2.11 19.31 -0.83
C GLU A 26 -2.21 19.10 -2.34
N VAL A 27 -1.28 18.36 -2.94
CA VAL A 27 -1.18 18.21 -4.40
C VAL A 27 -1.22 16.76 -4.82
N THR A 28 -0.26 15.93 -4.40
CA THR A 28 -0.05 14.60 -4.99
C THR A 28 -1.16 13.63 -4.62
N LYS A 29 -1.54 13.55 -3.34
CA LYS A 29 -2.62 12.67 -2.88
C LYS A 29 -3.98 13.04 -3.49
N PRO A 30 -4.43 14.32 -3.54
CA PRO A 30 -5.65 14.69 -4.24
C PRO A 30 -5.63 14.34 -5.74
N ARG A 31 -4.51 14.51 -6.43
CA ARG A 31 -4.36 14.14 -7.84
C ARG A 31 -4.51 12.63 -8.02
N LEU A 32 -3.82 11.84 -7.19
CA LEU A 32 -3.88 10.37 -7.23
C LEU A 32 -5.32 9.87 -7.01
N ILE A 33 -6.04 10.45 -6.05
CA ILE A 33 -7.44 10.13 -5.80
C ILE A 33 -8.32 10.55 -6.97
N GLY A 34 -8.16 11.77 -7.48
CA GLY A 34 -8.98 12.29 -8.58
C GLY A 34 -8.83 11.53 -9.87
N ILE A 35 -7.62 11.06 -10.21
CA ILE A 35 -7.40 10.25 -11.41
C ILE A 35 -8.06 8.86 -11.29
N LYS A 36 -7.99 8.23 -10.12
CA LYS A 36 -8.70 6.99 -9.83
C LYS A 36 -10.21 7.15 -9.98
N GLU A 37 -10.78 8.18 -9.39
CA GLU A 37 -12.22 8.46 -9.46
C GLU A 37 -12.70 8.77 -10.89
N LYS A 38 -11.85 9.40 -11.71
CA LYS A 38 -12.12 9.64 -13.13
C LYS A 38 -12.28 8.31 -13.87
N TRP A 39 -11.29 7.43 -13.76
CA TRP A 39 -11.21 6.21 -14.54
C TRP A 39 -12.02 5.03 -13.98
N ALA A 40 -12.31 5.01 -12.68
CA ALA A 40 -13.18 4.00 -12.08
C ALA A 40 -14.63 4.00 -12.62
N LYS A 41 -15.04 5.07 -13.32
CA LYS A 41 -16.37 5.20 -13.96
C LYS A 41 -16.40 4.55 -15.34
N THR A 42 -15.28 4.12 -15.87
CA THR A 42 -15.18 3.53 -17.21
C THR A 42 -15.64 2.09 -17.16
N ASP A 43 -16.63 1.76 -17.97
CA ASP A 43 -16.97 0.35 -18.22
C ASP A 43 -15.89 -0.27 -19.11
N VAL A 44 -15.01 -1.02 -18.49
CA VAL A 44 -13.83 -1.63 -19.12
C VAL A 44 -14.22 -2.55 -20.26
N SER A 45 -15.38 -3.24 -20.15
CA SER A 45 -15.82 -4.21 -21.16
C SER A 45 -16.26 -3.57 -22.48
N THR A 46 -16.76 -2.34 -22.44
CA THR A 46 -17.32 -1.62 -23.59
C THR A 46 -16.47 -0.46 -24.08
N ALA A 47 -15.47 -0.02 -23.28
CA ALA A 47 -14.57 1.06 -23.67
C ALA A 47 -13.74 0.71 -24.92
N SER A 48 -13.36 1.70 -25.74
CA SER A 48 -12.46 1.47 -26.86
C SER A 48 -11.03 1.15 -26.42
N ASP A 49 -10.23 0.51 -27.28
CA ASP A 49 -8.83 0.20 -26.99
C ASP A 49 -8.03 1.48 -26.69
N GLU A 50 -8.30 2.56 -27.41
CA GLU A 50 -7.67 3.87 -27.21
C GLU A 50 -8.05 4.46 -25.84
N THR A 51 -9.31 4.32 -25.42
CA THR A 51 -9.77 4.78 -24.09
C THR A 51 -9.10 4.00 -22.97
N LEU A 52 -8.97 2.68 -23.13
CA LEU A 52 -8.27 1.84 -22.15
C LEU A 52 -6.78 2.24 -22.05
N LEU A 53 -6.11 2.43 -23.19
CA LEU A 53 -4.70 2.83 -23.21
C LEU A 53 -4.49 4.23 -22.61
N GLU A 54 -5.40 5.18 -22.87
CA GLU A 54 -5.33 6.51 -22.26
C GLU A 54 -5.46 6.45 -20.74
N GLY A 55 -6.39 5.63 -20.21
CA GLY A 55 -6.54 5.41 -18.77
C GLY A 55 -5.30 4.80 -18.14
N ILE A 56 -4.73 3.76 -18.74
CA ILE A 56 -3.49 3.13 -18.31
C ILE A 56 -2.36 4.16 -18.26
N ARG A 57 -2.20 4.96 -19.32
CA ARG A 57 -1.17 6.00 -19.43
C ARG A 57 -1.31 7.08 -18.37
N GLU A 58 -2.49 7.66 -18.21
CA GLU A 58 -2.71 8.73 -17.23
C GLU A 58 -2.47 8.24 -15.80
N MET A 59 -3.02 7.07 -15.44
CA MET A 59 -2.81 6.51 -14.10
C MET A 59 -1.35 6.11 -13.86
N GLY A 60 -0.68 5.55 -14.87
CA GLY A 60 0.74 5.20 -14.79
C GLY A 60 1.64 6.41 -14.61
N ILE A 61 1.34 7.54 -15.27
CA ILE A 61 2.07 8.82 -15.08
C ILE A 61 1.90 9.32 -13.65
N GLU A 62 0.70 9.31 -13.09
CA GLU A 62 0.46 9.76 -11.72
C GLU A 62 1.14 8.84 -10.67
N GLU A 63 1.11 7.54 -10.88
CA GLU A 63 1.85 6.59 -10.01
C GLU A 63 3.37 6.81 -10.10
N GLY A 64 3.91 7.03 -11.30
CA GLY A 64 5.32 7.35 -11.49
C GLY A 64 5.72 8.67 -10.85
N TYR A 65 4.89 9.71 -10.96
CA TYR A 65 5.09 10.99 -10.28
C TYR A 65 5.05 10.83 -8.76
N TYR A 66 4.04 10.12 -8.25
CA TYR A 66 3.91 9.81 -6.83
C TYR A 66 5.14 9.09 -6.29
N TRP A 67 5.62 8.06 -6.98
CA TRP A 67 6.80 7.30 -6.58
C TRP A 67 8.05 8.16 -6.54
N SER A 68 8.31 8.93 -7.60
CA SER A 68 9.53 9.71 -7.74
C SER A 68 9.57 10.94 -6.82
N SER A 69 8.44 11.61 -6.60
CA SER A 69 8.38 12.86 -5.85
C SER A 69 8.15 12.66 -4.34
N ASN A 70 7.31 11.73 -3.94
CA ASN A 70 6.89 11.59 -2.54
C ASN A 70 7.32 10.27 -1.89
N ALA A 71 7.08 9.11 -2.54
CA ALA A 71 7.32 7.83 -1.90
C ALA A 71 8.80 7.60 -1.60
N SER A 72 9.67 7.70 -2.60
CA SER A 72 11.12 7.49 -2.42
C SER A 72 11.73 8.46 -1.40
N HIS A 73 11.28 9.74 -1.41
CA HIS A 73 11.73 10.74 -0.44
C HIS A 73 11.27 10.39 0.99
N SER A 74 10.00 10.05 1.18
CA SER A 74 9.43 9.72 2.49
C SER A 74 10.10 8.49 3.13
N PHE A 75 10.35 7.43 2.34
CA PHE A 75 11.08 6.26 2.81
C PHE A 75 12.51 6.59 3.23
N GLY A 76 13.22 7.38 2.44
CA GLY A 76 14.59 7.83 2.73
C GLY A 76 14.68 8.67 4.00
N VAL A 77 13.75 9.61 4.19
CA VAL A 77 13.73 10.48 5.38
C VAL A 77 13.35 9.70 6.63
N ALA A 78 12.35 8.83 6.57
CA ALA A 78 11.97 7.99 7.70
C ALA A 78 13.14 7.11 8.15
N LYS A 79 13.81 6.43 7.22
CA LYS A 79 15.00 5.61 7.51
C LYS A 79 16.13 6.44 8.12
N SER A 80 16.45 7.61 7.53
CA SER A 80 17.51 8.47 8.02
C SER A 80 17.25 8.99 9.44
N THR A 81 16.02 9.36 9.77
CA THR A 81 15.67 9.86 11.11
C THR A 81 15.62 8.75 12.15
N ASP A 82 15.24 7.54 11.76
CA ASP A 82 15.31 6.34 12.59
C ASP A 82 16.75 5.99 12.91
N ASP A 83 17.63 5.94 11.90
CA ASP A 83 19.05 5.70 12.09
C ASP A 83 19.72 6.76 12.99
N GLN A 84 19.36 8.04 12.84
CA GLN A 84 19.86 9.11 13.72
C GLN A 84 19.41 8.95 15.17
N LEU A 85 18.19 8.47 15.42
CA LEU A 85 17.74 8.14 16.76
C LEU A 85 18.50 6.93 17.32
N GLN A 86 18.66 5.87 16.50
CA GLN A 86 19.42 4.68 16.88
C GLN A 86 20.88 4.98 17.25
N CYS A 87 21.58 5.75 16.40
CA CYS A 87 22.95 6.17 16.67
C CYS A 87 23.05 6.97 17.98
N PHE A 88 22.13 7.93 18.18
CA PHE A 88 22.12 8.72 19.40
C PHE A 88 21.95 7.86 20.68
N LEU A 89 21.04 6.89 20.64
CA LEU A 89 20.83 5.96 21.77
C LEU A 89 22.07 5.13 22.04
N ALA A 90 22.72 4.60 21.01
CA ALA A 90 23.93 3.79 21.13
C ALA A 90 25.13 4.59 21.65
N GLU A 91 25.26 5.86 21.27
CA GLU A 91 26.37 6.74 21.69
C GLU A 91 26.22 7.23 23.13
N ASN A 92 25.00 7.59 23.55
CA ASN A 92 24.77 8.22 24.85
C ASN A 92 24.32 7.24 25.95
N LEU A 93 23.79 6.07 25.57
CA LEU A 93 23.29 5.04 26.48
C LEU A 93 23.79 3.62 26.10
N PRO A 94 25.11 3.42 25.93
CA PRO A 94 25.66 2.18 25.38
C PRO A 94 25.36 0.94 26.24
N ASP A 95 25.21 1.10 27.56
CA ASP A 95 25.00 0.00 28.50
C ASP A 95 23.53 -0.49 28.54
N HIS A 96 22.61 0.18 27.86
CA HIS A 96 21.16 -0.09 27.98
C HIS A 96 20.54 -0.84 26.79
N ASN A 97 21.25 -1.05 25.68
CA ASN A 97 20.78 -1.76 24.49
C ASN A 97 19.41 -1.28 23.95
N TYR A 98 19.14 0.03 24.02
CA TYR A 98 17.91 0.59 23.42
C TYR A 98 17.94 0.52 21.90
N ILE A 99 16.79 0.17 21.31
CA ILE A 99 16.57 0.21 19.86
C ILE A 99 15.48 1.23 19.53
N SER A 100 15.67 1.98 18.44
CA SER A 100 14.76 3.04 17.99
C SER A 100 13.32 2.56 17.83
N GLY A 101 13.11 1.33 17.35
CA GLY A 101 11.80 0.72 17.17
C GLY A 101 10.95 0.65 18.44
N GLN A 102 11.57 0.58 19.65
CA GLN A 102 10.85 0.60 20.93
C GLN A 102 10.12 1.94 21.17
N PHE A 103 10.58 3.02 20.56
CA PHE A 103 10.03 4.36 20.67
C PHE A 103 9.07 4.73 19.54
N LEU A 104 8.99 3.90 18.49
CA LEU A 104 8.19 4.11 17.30
C LEU A 104 7.00 3.17 17.20
N SER A 105 6.92 2.12 18.04
CA SER A 105 5.84 1.14 18.03
C SER A 105 4.53 1.69 18.59
N GLY A 106 3.41 1.11 18.19
CA GLY A 106 2.07 1.47 18.69
C GLY A 106 1.62 2.90 18.32
N ILE A 107 2.19 3.49 17.25
CA ILE A 107 1.71 4.72 16.64
C ILE A 107 0.62 4.33 15.64
N GLU A 108 -0.50 5.02 15.68
CA GLU A 108 -1.63 4.74 14.79
C GLU A 108 -1.22 4.93 13.32
N SER A 109 -1.55 3.95 12.48
CA SER A 109 -1.22 3.94 11.05
C SER A 109 -2.41 3.40 10.24
N LYS A 110 -2.38 3.60 8.92
CA LYS A 110 -3.38 3.03 8.01
C LYS A 110 -3.42 1.51 8.04
N THR A 111 -2.26 0.87 8.20
CA THR A 111 -2.15 -0.59 8.38
C THR A 111 -2.84 -1.05 9.66
N MET A 112 -2.67 -0.30 10.76
CA MET A 112 -3.35 -0.62 12.03
C MET A 112 -4.85 -0.39 11.91
N GLN A 113 -5.30 0.66 11.22
CA GLN A 113 -6.71 0.91 10.99
C GLN A 113 -7.34 -0.22 10.16
N SER A 114 -6.73 -0.62 9.05
CA SER A 114 -7.24 -1.72 8.23
C SER A 114 -7.33 -3.04 9.02
N ASN A 115 -6.36 -3.30 9.92
CA ASN A 115 -6.40 -4.49 10.77
C ASN A 115 -7.54 -4.43 11.81
N LYS A 116 -7.84 -3.25 12.37
CA LYS A 116 -8.99 -3.04 13.25
C LYS A 116 -10.32 -3.25 12.51
N ASP A 117 -10.46 -2.67 11.33
CA ASP A 117 -11.68 -2.78 10.52
C ASP A 117 -11.93 -4.25 10.11
N LEU A 118 -10.87 -4.98 9.73
CA LEU A 118 -10.98 -6.41 9.45
C LEU A 118 -11.36 -7.23 10.69
N PHE A 119 -10.84 -6.84 11.86
CA PHE A 119 -11.19 -7.48 13.12
C PHE A 119 -12.65 -7.21 13.52
N GLU A 120 -13.20 -6.04 13.22
CA GLU A 120 -14.64 -5.74 13.43
C GLU A 120 -15.49 -6.69 12.57
N ILE A 121 -15.14 -6.89 11.30
CA ILE A 121 -15.79 -7.87 10.42
C ILE A 121 -15.69 -9.29 11.03
N ALA A 122 -14.50 -9.69 11.46
CA ALA A 122 -14.31 -11.01 12.12
C ALA A 122 -15.16 -11.16 13.38
N THR A 123 -15.38 -10.08 14.15
CA THR A 123 -16.19 -10.08 15.36
C THR A 123 -17.67 -10.28 15.05
N VAL A 124 -18.20 -9.63 14.03
CA VAL A 124 -19.58 -9.84 13.55
C VAL A 124 -19.77 -11.28 13.08
N ILE A 125 -18.82 -11.81 12.30
CA ILE A 125 -18.86 -13.19 11.81
C ILE A 125 -18.83 -14.18 12.97
N ARG A 126 -17.98 -13.97 13.97
CA ARG A 126 -17.88 -14.82 15.18
C ARG A 126 -19.18 -14.88 15.98
N ALA A 127 -20.00 -13.86 15.92
CA ALA A 127 -21.31 -13.85 16.60
C ALA A 127 -22.34 -14.79 15.95
N SER A 128 -22.08 -15.26 14.71
CA SER A 128 -22.93 -16.20 13.96
C SER A 128 -22.21 -17.54 13.78
N GLU A 129 -22.69 -18.59 14.45
CA GLU A 129 -22.09 -19.93 14.31
C GLU A 129 -22.13 -20.46 12.86
N PRO A 130 -23.23 -20.31 12.09
CA PRO A 130 -23.24 -20.73 10.68
C PRO A 130 -22.22 -19.98 9.82
N LEU A 131 -22.07 -18.66 9.98
CA LEU A 131 -21.10 -17.88 9.21
C LEU A 131 -19.66 -18.20 9.60
N SER A 132 -19.39 -18.37 10.90
CA SER A 132 -18.09 -18.82 11.38
C SER A 132 -17.70 -20.16 10.77
N TYR A 133 -18.62 -21.14 10.76
CA TYR A 133 -18.38 -22.41 10.14
C TYR A 133 -18.11 -22.29 8.63
N LEU A 134 -18.97 -21.55 7.91
CA LEU A 134 -18.81 -21.33 6.46
C LEU A 134 -17.43 -20.75 6.13
N ILE A 135 -17.01 -19.70 6.86
CA ILE A 135 -15.71 -19.06 6.64
C ILE A 135 -14.56 -20.04 6.91
N LEU A 136 -14.61 -20.77 8.00
CA LEU A 136 -13.51 -21.65 8.40
C LEU A 136 -13.32 -22.84 7.45
N VAL A 137 -14.40 -23.43 6.92
CA VAL A 137 -14.32 -24.63 6.09
C VAL A 137 -14.10 -24.33 4.60
N THR A 138 -14.55 -23.17 4.11
CA THR A 138 -14.47 -22.84 2.68
C THR A 138 -13.05 -22.42 2.31
N PRO A 139 -12.41 -22.96 1.27
CA PRO A 139 -11.11 -22.48 0.79
C PRO A 139 -11.15 -20.99 0.41
N SER A 140 -10.09 -20.23 0.73
CA SER A 140 -10.07 -18.76 0.59
C SER A 140 -10.46 -18.27 -0.80
N LYS A 141 -9.99 -18.93 -1.87
CA LYS A 141 -10.31 -18.56 -3.25
C LYS A 141 -11.78 -18.68 -3.65
N PHE A 142 -12.59 -19.46 -2.89
CA PHE A 142 -14.01 -19.64 -3.15
C PHE A 142 -14.89 -18.92 -2.12
N LEU A 143 -14.26 -18.28 -1.12
CA LEU A 143 -14.97 -17.79 0.04
C LEU A 143 -15.93 -16.65 -0.30
N MET A 144 -15.53 -15.72 -1.17
CA MET A 144 -16.41 -14.60 -1.56
C MET A 144 -17.68 -15.10 -2.25
N GLN A 145 -17.55 -16.10 -3.13
CA GLN A 145 -18.73 -16.69 -3.78
C GLN A 145 -19.62 -17.42 -2.78
N ALA A 146 -19.04 -18.22 -1.91
CA ALA A 146 -19.80 -18.94 -0.88
C ALA A 146 -20.57 -18.01 0.08
N LEU A 147 -19.97 -16.86 0.42
CA LEU A 147 -20.64 -15.83 1.23
C LEU A 147 -21.79 -15.16 0.47
N ARG A 148 -21.62 -14.86 -0.82
CA ARG A 148 -22.69 -14.27 -1.67
C ARG A 148 -23.87 -15.23 -1.86
N ASP A 149 -23.61 -16.54 -1.88
CA ASP A 149 -24.64 -17.58 -2.01
C ASP A 149 -25.39 -17.85 -0.70
N GLU A 150 -24.91 -17.34 0.46
CA GLU A 150 -25.51 -17.50 1.78
C GLU A 150 -26.30 -16.24 2.16
N PRO A 151 -27.65 -16.26 2.16
CA PRO A 151 -28.46 -15.08 2.48
C PRO A 151 -28.18 -14.47 3.86
N ALA A 152 -27.80 -15.30 4.84
CA ALA A 152 -27.45 -14.83 6.19
C ALA A 152 -26.11 -14.06 6.23
N ALA A 153 -25.32 -14.11 5.16
CA ALA A 153 -24.03 -13.42 5.05
C ALA A 153 -24.12 -12.04 4.38
N ALA A 154 -25.29 -11.58 3.95
CA ALA A 154 -25.44 -10.34 3.15
C ALA A 154 -24.74 -9.12 3.78
N ASP A 155 -24.94 -8.88 5.09
CA ASP A 155 -24.28 -7.78 5.79
C ASP A 155 -22.76 -7.97 5.87
N GLY A 156 -22.30 -9.21 6.06
CA GLY A 156 -20.89 -9.56 6.06
C GLY A 156 -20.23 -9.37 4.68
N VAL A 157 -20.94 -9.73 3.60
CA VAL A 157 -20.50 -9.46 2.22
C VAL A 157 -20.34 -7.96 1.99
N THR A 158 -21.34 -7.16 2.37
CA THR A 158 -21.28 -5.69 2.26
C THR A 158 -20.05 -5.13 3.00
N SER A 159 -19.82 -5.55 4.25
CA SER A 159 -18.68 -5.09 5.03
C SER A 159 -17.33 -5.50 4.41
N ILE A 160 -17.23 -6.69 3.82
CA ILE A 160 -16.03 -7.14 3.11
C ILE A 160 -15.82 -6.32 1.82
N GLU A 161 -16.88 -6.03 1.08
CA GLU A 161 -16.81 -5.21 -0.14
C GLU A 161 -16.41 -3.77 0.19
N GLU A 162 -16.94 -3.18 1.26
CA GLU A 162 -16.52 -1.87 1.75
C GLU A 162 -15.04 -1.86 2.19
N TYR A 163 -14.60 -2.92 2.89
CA TYR A 163 -13.19 -3.09 3.24
C TYR A 163 -12.30 -3.17 2.00
N LEU A 164 -12.66 -3.97 1.01
CA LEU A 164 -11.92 -4.08 -0.25
C LEU A 164 -11.93 -2.77 -1.04
N ALA A 165 -13.01 -2.00 -1.02
CA ALA A 165 -13.06 -0.67 -1.63
C ALA A 165 -12.07 0.31 -0.96
N ALA A 166 -11.93 0.25 0.36
CA ALA A 166 -11.04 1.12 1.13
C ALA A 166 -9.57 0.69 1.05
N TYR A 167 -9.29 -0.61 1.14
CA TYR A 167 -7.94 -1.18 1.35
C TYR A 167 -7.46 -2.10 0.23
N GLY A 168 -8.36 -2.58 -0.62
CA GLY A 168 -8.08 -3.64 -1.58
C GLY A 168 -7.21 -3.23 -2.78
N HIS A 169 -6.85 -1.95 -2.94
CA HIS A 169 -5.87 -1.49 -3.93
C HIS A 169 -4.46 -2.00 -3.63
N GLN A 170 -4.18 -2.37 -2.38
CA GLN A 170 -2.87 -2.88 -1.98
C GLN A 170 -2.62 -4.25 -2.62
N GLY A 171 -1.46 -4.39 -3.25
CA GLY A 171 -0.93 -5.67 -3.71
C GLY A 171 -0.21 -6.42 -2.59
N TYR A 172 0.10 -7.68 -2.85
CA TYR A 172 0.92 -8.51 -1.94
C TYR A 172 2.41 -8.25 -2.11
N SER A 173 2.79 -7.59 -3.19
CA SER A 173 4.14 -7.11 -3.48
C SER A 173 4.08 -5.67 -3.98
N MET A 174 5.26 -5.05 -4.20
CA MET A 174 5.38 -3.76 -4.88
C MET A 174 5.47 -3.93 -6.41
N ASP A 175 5.03 -5.07 -6.93
CA ASP A 175 5.06 -5.38 -8.35
C ASP A 175 3.67 -5.22 -8.96
N PHE A 176 3.59 -4.40 -9.99
CA PHE A 176 2.36 -4.14 -10.73
C PHE A 176 1.81 -5.38 -11.47
N VAL A 177 2.64 -6.37 -11.74
CA VAL A 177 2.23 -7.64 -12.37
C VAL A 177 1.38 -8.49 -11.42
N GLU A 178 1.62 -8.36 -10.11
CA GLU A 178 0.89 -9.12 -9.10
C GLU A 178 -0.53 -8.56 -8.87
N PRO A 179 -1.54 -9.43 -8.64
CA PRO A 179 -2.91 -8.99 -8.42
C PRO A 179 -3.06 -8.18 -7.12
N THR A 180 -3.97 -7.21 -7.15
CA THR A 180 -4.40 -6.51 -5.95
C THR A 180 -5.33 -7.36 -5.10
N GLN A 181 -5.58 -6.97 -3.84
CA GLN A 181 -6.53 -7.68 -2.97
C GLN A 181 -7.98 -7.63 -3.49
N VAL A 182 -8.33 -6.65 -4.33
CA VAL A 182 -9.64 -6.62 -5.01
C VAL A 182 -9.74 -7.77 -6.02
N GLU A 183 -8.65 -8.06 -6.73
CA GLU A 183 -8.61 -9.10 -7.77
C GLU A 183 -8.47 -10.50 -7.15
N ASP A 184 -7.58 -10.65 -6.16
CA ASP A 184 -7.41 -11.90 -5.39
C ASP A 184 -7.42 -11.63 -3.88
N PRO A 185 -8.57 -11.73 -3.21
CA PRO A 185 -8.69 -11.55 -1.77
C PRO A 185 -8.26 -12.77 -0.93
N SER A 186 -7.61 -13.77 -1.51
CA SER A 186 -7.31 -15.04 -0.83
C SER A 186 -6.48 -14.86 0.44
N ALA A 187 -5.47 -13.98 0.45
CA ALA A 187 -4.66 -13.73 1.64
C ALA A 187 -5.41 -12.88 2.69
N LEU A 188 -6.27 -11.96 2.26
CA LEU A 188 -7.20 -11.25 3.15
C LEU A 188 -8.10 -12.28 3.87
N PHE A 189 -8.68 -13.20 3.14
CA PHE A 189 -9.52 -14.24 3.72
C PHE A 189 -8.76 -15.22 4.62
N ALA A 190 -7.49 -15.50 4.33
CA ALA A 190 -6.66 -16.29 5.24
C ALA A 190 -6.48 -15.54 6.59
N THR A 191 -6.24 -14.23 6.55
CA THR A 191 -6.16 -13.38 7.74
C THR A 191 -7.49 -13.32 8.50
N LEU A 192 -8.61 -13.16 7.78
CA LEU A 192 -9.96 -13.14 8.37
C LEU A 192 -10.26 -14.47 9.08
N LYS A 193 -9.93 -15.61 8.47
CA LYS A 193 -10.07 -16.94 9.08
C LYS A 193 -9.25 -17.06 10.37
N ALA A 194 -8.00 -16.61 10.36
CA ALA A 194 -7.16 -16.61 11.54
C ALA A 194 -7.82 -15.79 12.67
N MET A 195 -8.32 -14.60 12.36
CA MET A 195 -9.04 -13.75 13.31
C MET A 195 -10.34 -14.38 13.82
N VAL A 196 -11.10 -15.08 12.97
CA VAL A 196 -12.33 -15.79 13.38
C VAL A 196 -11.99 -16.98 14.29
N SER A 197 -10.89 -17.67 14.04
CA SER A 197 -10.45 -18.83 14.84
C SER A 197 -9.89 -18.45 16.20
N ASP A 198 -9.12 -17.37 16.27
CA ASP A 198 -8.46 -16.93 17.51
C ASP A 198 -9.37 -15.98 18.30
N LYS A 199 -10.03 -16.54 19.33
CA LYS A 199 -10.95 -15.79 20.20
C LYS A 199 -10.23 -14.80 21.12
N ASP A 200 -8.94 -15.01 21.36
CA ASP A 200 -8.12 -14.20 22.25
C ASP A 200 -7.38 -13.08 21.49
N TYR A 201 -7.45 -13.07 20.15
CA TYR A 201 -6.86 -12.02 19.33
C TYR A 201 -7.66 -10.72 19.46
N HIS A 202 -6.98 -9.67 19.90
CA HIS A 202 -7.52 -8.30 20.05
C HIS A 202 -6.48 -7.27 19.58
N PRO A 203 -6.59 -6.75 18.34
CA PRO A 203 -5.61 -5.82 17.79
C PRO A 203 -5.47 -4.54 18.62
N SER A 204 -6.56 -4.00 19.18
CA SER A 204 -6.51 -2.82 20.05
C SER A 204 -5.67 -3.04 21.30
N GLN A 205 -5.75 -4.20 21.94
CA GLN A 205 -4.94 -4.53 23.10
C GLN A 205 -3.44 -4.62 22.77
N GLN A 206 -3.11 -5.13 21.58
CA GLN A 206 -1.71 -5.17 21.12
C GLN A 206 -1.16 -3.75 20.91
N VAL A 207 -1.95 -2.87 20.31
CA VAL A 207 -1.61 -1.44 20.11
C VAL A 207 -1.41 -0.74 21.46
N GLU A 208 -2.35 -0.91 22.39
CA GLU A 208 -2.27 -0.31 23.73
C GLU A 208 -1.07 -0.83 24.50
N ARG A 209 -0.76 -2.12 24.40
CA ARG A 209 0.44 -2.72 25.01
C ARG A 209 1.71 -2.12 24.41
N ALA A 210 1.81 -2.02 23.09
CA ALA A 210 2.94 -1.42 22.41
C ALA A 210 3.11 0.07 22.79
N ALA A 211 2.00 0.82 22.85
CA ALA A 211 2.01 2.21 23.27
C ALA A 211 2.48 2.37 24.72
N ARG A 212 2.05 1.51 25.65
CA ARG A 212 2.50 1.50 27.04
C ARG A 212 4.01 1.23 27.15
N VAL A 213 4.49 0.18 26.47
CA VAL A 213 5.93 -0.13 26.44
C VAL A 213 6.73 1.05 25.88
N ARG A 214 6.23 1.70 24.83
CA ARG A 214 6.86 2.90 24.25
C ARG A 214 6.98 4.03 25.28
N GLU A 215 5.91 4.33 26.04
CA GLU A 215 5.92 5.39 27.03
C GLU A 215 6.80 5.04 28.25
N GLU A 216 6.83 3.77 28.68
CA GLU A 216 7.75 3.29 29.69
C GLU A 216 9.22 3.50 29.27
N LYS A 217 9.56 3.10 28.02
CA LYS A 217 10.91 3.31 27.48
C LYS A 217 11.27 4.79 27.32
N PHE A 218 10.31 5.61 26.93
CA PHE A 218 10.49 7.06 26.87
C PHE A 218 10.80 7.66 28.26
N ALA A 219 10.09 7.24 29.30
CA ALA A 219 10.33 7.68 30.67
C ALA A 219 11.71 7.24 31.17
N GLU A 220 12.07 5.95 31.00
CA GLU A 220 13.39 5.41 31.36
C GLU A 220 14.53 6.26 30.74
N VAL A 221 14.49 6.49 29.43
CA VAL A 221 15.52 7.29 28.74
C VAL A 221 15.51 8.75 29.21
N SER A 222 14.32 9.32 29.45
CA SER A 222 14.19 10.69 29.93
C SER A 222 14.81 10.91 31.31
N ASP A 223 14.78 9.89 32.16
CA ASP A 223 15.40 9.93 33.52
C ASP A 223 16.93 9.76 33.46
N LEU A 224 17.44 9.09 32.43
CA LEU A 224 18.89 8.87 32.25
C LEU A 224 19.61 10.07 31.62
N LEU A 225 18.91 10.86 30.82
CA LEU A 225 19.47 11.98 30.07
C LEU A 225 19.17 13.31 30.75
N SER A 226 20.06 14.29 30.59
CA SER A 226 19.89 15.62 31.17
C SER A 226 20.36 16.72 30.22
N GLY A 227 19.91 17.96 30.46
CA GLY A 227 20.41 19.14 29.75
C GLY A 227 20.27 19.03 28.24
N LEU A 228 21.37 19.18 27.51
CA LEU A 228 21.39 19.16 26.06
C LEU A 228 21.07 17.78 25.46
N GLU A 229 21.55 16.71 26.08
CA GLU A 229 21.32 15.32 25.61
C GLU A 229 19.82 14.97 25.63
N TYR A 230 19.12 15.34 26.68
CA TYR A 230 17.67 15.18 26.77
C TYR A 230 16.91 15.89 25.63
N TRP A 231 17.30 17.16 25.35
CA TRP A 231 16.67 17.91 24.24
C TRP A 231 17.02 17.34 22.88
N GLN A 232 18.24 16.84 22.71
CA GLN A 232 18.66 16.17 21.47
C GLN A 232 17.89 14.85 21.25
N PHE A 233 17.68 14.06 22.31
CA PHE A 233 16.85 12.86 22.29
C PHE A 233 15.42 13.19 21.85
N ARG A 234 14.77 14.11 22.57
CA ARG A 234 13.39 14.51 22.27
C ARG A 234 13.20 14.97 20.84
N HIS A 235 14.15 15.74 20.33
CA HIS A 235 14.10 16.25 18.99
C HIS A 235 14.23 15.16 17.94
N ARG A 236 15.20 14.24 18.08
CA ARG A 236 15.36 13.09 17.18
C ARG A 236 14.15 12.16 17.23
N LEU A 237 13.63 11.91 18.42
CA LEU A 237 12.43 11.11 18.61
C LEU A 237 11.21 11.74 17.91
N TRP A 238 11.04 13.06 18.02
CA TRP A 238 9.96 13.77 17.32
C TRP A 238 10.07 13.63 15.81
N LEU A 239 11.28 13.80 15.25
CA LEU A 239 11.52 13.62 13.83
C LEU A 239 11.24 12.17 13.39
N ALA A 240 11.78 11.18 14.11
CA ALA A 240 11.59 9.78 13.78
C ALA A 240 10.10 9.38 13.81
N ARG A 241 9.34 9.80 14.84
CA ARG A 241 7.89 9.56 14.94
C ARG A 241 7.13 10.21 13.81
N ARG A 242 7.42 11.49 13.51
CA ARG A 242 6.76 12.26 12.46
C ARG A 242 6.95 11.62 11.09
N TYR A 243 8.19 11.32 10.72
CA TYR A 243 8.47 10.79 9.38
C TYR A 243 8.10 9.32 9.22
N ASN A 244 8.13 8.52 10.29
CA ASN A 244 7.57 7.17 10.24
C ASN A 244 6.04 7.18 10.04
N TYR A 245 5.30 8.08 10.71
CA TYR A 245 3.86 8.24 10.48
C TYR A 245 3.55 8.58 9.02
N ILE A 246 4.30 9.53 8.46
CA ILE A 246 4.11 9.95 7.08
C ILE A 246 4.50 8.87 6.09
N ARG A 247 5.58 8.14 6.35
CA ARG A 247 5.97 6.97 5.56
C ARG A 247 4.83 5.96 5.46
N GLU A 248 4.14 5.68 6.56
CA GLU A 248 3.00 4.76 6.58
C GLU A 248 1.83 5.29 5.73
N GLU A 249 1.54 6.58 5.80
CA GLU A 249 0.49 7.19 4.99
C GLU A 249 0.85 7.19 3.50
N VAL A 250 2.11 7.47 3.19
CA VAL A 250 2.62 7.37 1.82
C VAL A 250 2.60 5.91 1.36
N ALA A 251 3.11 4.96 2.15
CA ALA A 251 3.08 3.53 1.79
C ALA A 251 1.65 3.02 1.51
N PHE A 252 0.67 3.50 2.25
CA PHE A 252 -0.74 3.15 2.04
C PHE A 252 -1.26 3.55 0.65
N HIS A 253 -0.80 4.66 0.10
CA HIS A 253 -1.24 5.13 -1.21
C HIS A 253 -0.40 4.57 -2.37
N PHE A 254 0.58 3.71 -2.10
CA PHE A 254 1.34 3.05 -3.15
C PHE A 254 0.43 2.09 -3.93
N GLY A 255 0.45 2.19 -5.26
CA GLY A 255 -0.42 1.40 -6.12
C GLY A 255 -1.91 1.76 -5.99
N TYR A 256 -2.24 2.97 -5.50
CA TYR A 256 -3.63 3.37 -5.23
C TYR A 256 -4.54 3.24 -6.45
N ASN A 257 -4.00 3.46 -7.66
CA ASN A 257 -4.73 3.36 -8.91
C ASN A 257 -4.74 1.93 -9.49
N TRP A 258 -3.96 0.99 -8.98
CA TRP A 258 -3.80 -0.35 -9.56
C TRP A 258 -5.10 -1.13 -9.65
N SER A 259 -5.98 -0.98 -8.67
CA SER A 259 -7.31 -1.63 -8.69
C SER A 259 -8.23 -1.16 -9.85
N VAL A 260 -7.88 -0.06 -10.53
CA VAL A 260 -8.58 0.44 -11.74
C VAL A 260 -7.72 0.25 -12.98
N LEU A 261 -6.43 0.53 -12.89
CA LEU A 261 -5.49 0.43 -14.00
C LEU A 261 -5.32 -1.02 -14.48
N ARG A 262 -5.15 -1.98 -13.55
CA ARG A 262 -4.94 -3.38 -13.90
C ARG A 262 -6.11 -4.01 -14.67
N PRO A 263 -7.39 -3.86 -14.27
CA PRO A 263 -8.51 -4.34 -15.09
C PRO A 263 -8.52 -3.76 -16.52
N MET A 264 -8.14 -2.49 -16.71
CA MET A 264 -8.02 -1.90 -18.05
C MET A 264 -6.89 -2.54 -18.86
N ALA A 265 -5.74 -2.79 -18.22
CA ALA A 265 -4.59 -3.42 -18.86
C ALA A 265 -4.90 -4.88 -19.25
N LEU A 266 -5.53 -5.64 -18.36
CA LEU A 266 -5.92 -7.02 -18.61
C LEU A 266 -6.98 -7.13 -19.71
N GLU A 267 -7.98 -6.24 -19.73
CA GLU A 267 -8.96 -6.22 -20.81
C GLU A 267 -8.31 -5.88 -22.16
N LEU A 268 -7.42 -4.91 -22.20
CA LEU A 268 -6.65 -4.62 -23.42
C LEU A 268 -5.82 -5.85 -23.83
N GLY A 269 -5.15 -6.51 -22.88
CA GLY A 269 -4.42 -7.75 -23.10
C GLY A 269 -5.30 -8.86 -23.65
N ARG A 270 -6.47 -9.09 -23.08
CA ARG A 270 -7.46 -10.08 -23.54
C ARG A 270 -7.84 -9.85 -25.01
N ARG A 271 -8.09 -8.58 -25.39
CA ARG A 271 -8.39 -8.23 -26.78
C ARG A 271 -7.21 -8.46 -27.71
N MET A 272 -5.97 -8.28 -27.25
CA MET A 272 -4.77 -8.58 -28.02
C MET A 272 -4.52 -10.08 -28.16
N VAL A 273 -4.93 -10.90 -27.17
CA VAL A 273 -4.96 -12.38 -27.29
C VAL A 273 -5.96 -12.80 -28.38
N GLU A 274 -7.18 -12.25 -28.36
CA GLU A 274 -8.19 -12.53 -29.40
C GLU A 274 -7.72 -12.12 -30.81
N ALA A 275 -6.92 -11.07 -30.90
CA ALA A 275 -6.31 -10.63 -32.16
C ALA A 275 -5.08 -11.45 -32.58
N GLY A 276 -4.60 -12.40 -31.77
CA GLY A 276 -3.43 -13.22 -32.04
C GLY A 276 -2.08 -12.50 -31.85
N THR A 277 -2.09 -11.35 -31.15
CA THR A 277 -0.87 -10.56 -30.84
C THR A 277 -0.20 -11.04 -29.56
N PHE A 278 -0.97 -11.27 -28.50
CA PHE A 278 -0.47 -11.74 -27.20
C PHE A 278 -0.75 -13.24 -27.00
N LEU A 279 0.02 -13.87 -26.11
CA LEU A 279 -0.16 -15.26 -25.71
C LEU A 279 -1.11 -15.35 -24.49
N THR A 280 -1.00 -14.41 -23.56
CA THR A 280 -1.86 -14.26 -22.39
C THR A 280 -2.23 -12.79 -22.18
N GLU A 281 -3.26 -12.52 -21.40
CA GLU A 281 -3.70 -11.14 -21.10
C GLU A 281 -2.67 -10.36 -20.30
N GLU A 282 -1.87 -11.06 -19.46
CA GLU A 282 -0.79 -10.46 -18.67
C GLU A 282 0.39 -9.99 -19.52
N ASP A 283 0.50 -10.39 -20.80
CA ASP A 283 1.55 -9.90 -21.69
C ASP A 283 1.55 -8.37 -21.81
N THR A 284 0.39 -7.76 -21.57
CA THR A 284 0.23 -6.30 -21.55
C THR A 284 1.16 -5.60 -20.55
N PHE A 285 1.49 -6.26 -19.42
CA PHE A 285 2.35 -5.69 -18.37
C PHE A 285 3.83 -5.60 -18.78
N TYR A 286 4.21 -6.32 -19.83
CA TYR A 286 5.58 -6.37 -20.35
C TYR A 286 5.76 -5.46 -21.58
N MET A 287 4.76 -4.68 -21.94
CA MET A 287 4.79 -3.77 -23.11
C MET A 287 5.08 -2.34 -22.70
N VAL A 288 5.86 -1.64 -23.52
CA VAL A 288 5.92 -0.18 -23.46
C VAL A 288 4.74 0.44 -24.21
N THR A 289 4.45 1.71 -23.95
CA THR A 289 3.30 2.41 -24.52
C THR A 289 3.25 2.34 -26.05
N GLU A 290 4.39 2.52 -26.71
CA GLU A 290 4.50 2.51 -28.17
C GLU A 290 4.21 1.13 -28.76
N GLU A 291 4.46 0.06 -28.03
CA GLU A 291 4.13 -1.32 -28.44
C GLU A 291 2.63 -1.57 -28.33
N LEU A 292 1.99 -1.07 -27.27
CA LEU A 292 0.54 -1.12 -27.12
C LEU A 292 -0.16 -0.30 -28.23
N GLU A 293 0.33 0.89 -28.56
CA GLU A 293 -0.19 1.69 -29.67
C GLU A 293 -0.09 0.93 -31.00
N ARG A 294 1.04 0.27 -31.25
CA ARG A 294 1.22 -0.57 -32.46
C ARG A 294 0.27 -1.77 -32.46
N ALA A 295 0.09 -2.43 -31.33
CA ALA A 295 -0.81 -3.57 -31.20
C ALA A 295 -2.26 -3.17 -31.46
N ILE A 296 -2.72 -2.05 -30.91
CA ILE A 296 -4.05 -1.48 -31.13
C ILE A 296 -4.24 -1.13 -32.62
N ALA A 297 -3.29 -0.44 -33.23
CA ALA A 297 -3.36 -0.09 -34.64
C ALA A 297 -3.37 -1.33 -35.56
N ALA A 298 -2.61 -2.38 -35.22
CA ALA A 298 -2.61 -3.63 -35.96
C ALA A 298 -3.98 -4.32 -35.87
N ARG A 299 -4.54 -4.45 -34.64
CA ARG A 299 -5.86 -5.03 -34.38
C ARG A 299 -6.97 -4.32 -35.17
N THR A 300 -6.97 -2.99 -35.15
CA THR A 300 -7.92 -2.15 -35.89
C THR A 300 -7.88 -2.45 -37.43
N ASN A 301 -6.69 -2.81 -37.93
CA ASN A 301 -6.50 -3.19 -39.34
C ASN A 301 -6.61 -4.71 -39.57
N GLY A 302 -7.12 -5.48 -38.62
CA GLY A 302 -7.28 -6.94 -38.74
C GLY A 302 -5.95 -7.71 -38.82
N LYS A 303 -4.88 -7.14 -38.26
CA LYS A 303 -3.53 -7.75 -38.23
C LYS A 303 -3.13 -8.13 -36.81
N ALA A 304 -2.27 -9.15 -36.73
CA ALA A 304 -1.62 -9.55 -35.48
C ALA A 304 -0.14 -9.17 -35.50
N LEU A 305 0.47 -9.03 -34.31
CA LEU A 305 1.89 -8.80 -34.08
C LEU A 305 2.42 -9.85 -33.08
N PRO A 306 2.48 -11.13 -33.48
CA PRO A 306 2.79 -12.23 -32.54
C PRO A 306 4.21 -12.12 -31.93
N GLU A 307 5.11 -11.36 -32.54
CA GLU A 307 6.43 -11.06 -31.98
C GLU A 307 6.37 -10.32 -30.64
N LEU A 308 5.31 -9.56 -30.37
CA LEU A 308 5.13 -8.87 -29.09
C LEU A 308 4.80 -9.87 -27.96
N GLY A 309 3.93 -10.84 -28.21
CA GLY A 309 3.62 -11.91 -27.26
C GLY A 309 4.83 -12.81 -27.00
N GLN A 310 5.64 -13.12 -28.01
CA GLN A 310 6.87 -13.88 -27.86
C GLN A 310 7.88 -13.13 -26.96
N ARG A 311 8.05 -11.83 -27.19
CA ARG A 311 8.93 -10.98 -26.35
C ARG A 311 8.41 -10.90 -24.90
N ALA A 312 7.10 -10.78 -24.68
CA ALA A 312 6.52 -10.78 -23.34
C ALA A 312 6.82 -12.09 -22.60
N ALA A 313 6.71 -13.23 -23.28
CA ALA A 313 7.02 -14.53 -22.72
C ALA A 313 8.51 -14.63 -22.30
N GLU A 314 9.42 -14.13 -23.12
CA GLU A 314 10.86 -14.07 -22.81
C GLU A 314 11.14 -13.19 -21.58
N LEU A 315 10.46 -12.04 -21.45
CA LEU A 315 10.61 -11.13 -20.28
C LEU A 315 10.03 -11.71 -19.00
N ARG A 316 9.00 -12.55 -19.10
CA ARG A 316 8.38 -13.21 -17.94
C ARG A 316 9.28 -14.28 -17.32
N GLU A 317 10.20 -14.86 -18.10
CA GLU A 317 11.15 -15.88 -17.62
C GLU A 317 12.41 -15.29 -16.95
N LEU A 318 12.62 -13.97 -17.04
CA LEU A 318 13.74 -13.24 -16.42
C LEU A 318 13.46 -12.83 -14.99
#